data_f07d0967e0bf2b0584fa3b7f6e9eb6fd
#
_entry.id   f07d0967e0bf2b0584fa3b7f6e9eb6fd
#
_cell.length_a   1.000
_cell.length_b   1.000
_cell.length_c   1.000
_cell.angle_alpha   90.00
_cell.angle_beta   90.00
_cell.angle_gamma   90.00
#
_symmetry.space_group_name_H-M   'P 1'
#
loop_
_entity.id
_entity.type
_entity.pdbx_description
1 polymer ?
#
loop_
_entity_poly.entity_id
_entity_poly.type
_entity_poly.pdbx_seq_one_letter_code
_entity_poly.pdbx_strand_id
1 'polypeptide(L)'
;MDEQTARDESLARQLQEEEDNDFYHKQQRERQNENDKNNSNQNLFMQKLYAAIETIKAYEDEYARAMALSCVPIDELEERKSSSSSSSSLGKKDRFVVELLKWFKHEFFEWCDKPKCSKCSQTGTNMTCIGMAKPTEDDLEFGANRVEMYQCANCYNARTQFPRYNNCVKLLETRTGRCGEYANAFTLLLRALNYEARYVMDWTDHVWTEVWSEEQNRWIHCDSCEASFDEPRLYSEGWGKKLSYVVAFSIEDGVTDVSRRYQKMDDDMIERRRAIVQDEEFVKKATLIFTNQLRHSLIEERRTALRIRDEEEIEELRMIDMTEAERSKNRNLPGRLTGSLEWRKARGELGHKAGSEEEKEKEEAQVVMTNTTTTTTTTAESNLKDKITKEFWKLRNEGISPNEAAARAAENIRERLGRM
;
A
#
# COMPACT_ATOMS: atom_id res chain seq x y z
N MET A 1 54.10 -56.69 -11.69
CA MET A 1 53.45 -55.46 -12.14
C MET A 1 54.54 -54.56 -12.72
N ASP A 2 54.39 -54.12 -13.93
CA ASP A 2 55.36 -53.30 -14.65
C ASP A 2 55.41 -51.89 -13.98
N GLU A 3 56.60 -51.31 -13.88
CA GLU A 3 56.84 -50.00 -13.28
C GLU A 3 55.99 -48.87 -13.93
N GLN A 4 55.62 -49.09 -15.18
CA GLN A 4 54.72 -48.22 -15.93
C GLN A 4 53.29 -48.26 -15.35
N THR A 5 52.75 -49.45 -15.11
CA THR A 5 51.40 -49.63 -14.54
C THR A 5 51.26 -48.95 -13.15
N ALA A 6 52.31 -49.03 -12.30
CA ALA A 6 52.30 -48.40 -11.02
C ALA A 6 52.35 -46.85 -11.12
N ARG A 7 53.02 -46.28 -12.13
CA ARG A 7 53.02 -44.83 -12.38
C ARG A 7 51.67 -44.35 -12.90
N ASP A 8 51.06 -45.11 -13.80
CA ASP A 8 49.76 -44.76 -14.35
C ASP A 8 48.65 -44.81 -13.30
N GLU A 9 48.68 -45.78 -12.37
CA GLU A 9 47.78 -45.86 -11.23
C GLU A 9 47.99 -44.67 -10.24
N SER A 10 49.26 -44.27 -10.00
CA SER A 10 49.55 -43.12 -9.14
C SER A 10 49.05 -41.82 -9.76
N LEU A 11 49.24 -41.62 -11.05
CA LEU A 11 48.74 -40.46 -11.76
C LEU A 11 47.21 -40.41 -11.77
N ALA A 12 46.55 -41.55 -12.02
CA ALA A 12 45.09 -41.64 -11.96
C ALA A 12 44.52 -41.27 -10.59
N ARG A 13 45.18 -41.70 -9.51
CA ARG A 13 44.79 -41.29 -8.13
C ARG A 13 44.97 -39.78 -7.88
N GLN A 14 46.08 -39.20 -8.35
CA GLN A 14 46.32 -37.78 -8.20
C GLN A 14 45.25 -36.95 -8.95
N LEU A 15 44.91 -37.33 -10.20
CA LEU A 15 43.86 -36.69 -10.96
C LEU A 15 42.49 -36.81 -10.29
N GLN A 16 42.17 -37.95 -9.72
CA GLN A 16 40.93 -38.19 -9.00
C GLN A 16 40.88 -37.32 -7.71
N GLU A 17 41.99 -37.21 -6.96
CA GLU A 17 42.07 -36.34 -5.79
C GLU A 17 41.94 -34.85 -6.13
N GLU A 18 42.48 -34.41 -7.28
CA GLU A 18 42.31 -33.03 -7.79
C GLU A 18 40.85 -32.77 -8.20
N GLU A 19 40.20 -33.68 -8.92
CA GLU A 19 38.78 -33.56 -9.29
C GLU A 19 37.87 -33.53 -8.07
N ASP A 20 38.08 -34.41 -7.10
CA ASP A 20 37.29 -34.42 -5.84
C ASP A 20 37.49 -33.14 -5.02
N ASN A 21 38.70 -32.59 -4.97
CA ASN A 21 39.02 -31.37 -4.29
C ASN A 21 38.38 -30.14 -4.98
N ASP A 22 38.46 -30.08 -6.32
CA ASP A 22 37.80 -29.03 -7.11
C ASP A 22 36.28 -29.09 -6.95
N PHE A 23 35.69 -30.28 -6.95
CA PHE A 23 34.26 -30.48 -6.69
C PHE A 23 33.86 -30.00 -5.30
N TYR A 24 34.66 -30.33 -4.26
CA TYR A 24 34.43 -29.88 -2.90
C TYR A 24 34.51 -28.35 -2.77
N HIS A 25 35.52 -27.73 -3.36
CA HIS A 25 35.66 -26.27 -3.34
C HIS A 25 34.56 -25.56 -4.14
N LYS A 26 34.07 -26.17 -5.23
CA LYS A 26 32.92 -25.65 -5.97
C LYS A 26 31.66 -25.67 -5.13
N GLN A 27 31.37 -26.79 -4.45
CA GLN A 27 30.20 -26.90 -3.55
C GLN A 27 30.28 -25.88 -2.40
N GLN A 28 31.46 -25.68 -1.81
CA GLN A 28 31.62 -24.69 -0.74
C GLN A 28 31.34 -23.26 -1.23
N ARG A 29 31.83 -22.89 -2.41
CA ARG A 29 31.56 -21.57 -3.03
C ARG A 29 30.07 -21.40 -3.34
N GLU A 30 29.41 -22.41 -3.85
CA GLU A 30 27.97 -22.38 -4.12
C GLU A 30 27.16 -22.16 -2.82
N ARG A 31 27.46 -22.91 -1.75
CA ARG A 31 26.83 -22.71 -0.43
C ARG A 31 27.07 -21.33 0.15
N GLN A 32 28.30 -20.82 0.01
CA GLN A 32 28.63 -19.46 0.49
C GLN A 32 27.81 -18.40 -0.27
N ASN A 33 27.73 -18.50 -1.61
CA ASN A 33 26.95 -17.61 -2.44
C ASN A 33 25.45 -17.66 -2.11
N GLU A 34 24.90 -18.85 -1.83
CA GLU A 34 23.52 -19.03 -1.40
C GLU A 34 23.27 -18.37 -0.04
N ASN A 35 24.18 -18.54 0.93
CA ASN A 35 24.07 -17.90 2.23
C ASN A 35 24.14 -16.37 2.13
N ASP A 36 25.06 -15.84 1.33
CA ASP A 36 25.21 -14.39 1.12
C ASP A 36 23.97 -13.80 0.46
N LYS A 37 23.39 -14.51 -0.53
CA LYS A 37 22.14 -14.12 -1.17
C LYS A 37 20.97 -14.15 -0.18
N ASN A 38 20.86 -15.19 0.64
CA ASN A 38 19.79 -15.30 1.64
C ASN A 38 19.88 -14.17 2.68
N ASN A 39 21.09 -13.87 3.19
CA ASN A 39 21.32 -12.76 4.11
C ASN A 39 20.95 -11.40 3.48
N SER A 40 21.29 -11.18 2.21
CA SER A 40 20.90 -9.98 1.48
C SER A 40 19.39 -9.83 1.36
N ASN A 41 18.69 -10.93 1.02
CA ASN A 41 17.23 -10.96 0.91
C ASN A 41 16.54 -10.71 2.26
N GLN A 42 17.03 -11.32 3.34
CA GLN A 42 16.53 -11.07 4.69
C GLN A 42 16.71 -9.60 5.10
N ASN A 43 17.86 -9.00 4.80
CA ASN A 43 18.08 -7.58 5.06
C ASN A 43 17.12 -6.68 4.28
N LEU A 44 16.87 -6.98 3.00
CA LEU A 44 15.90 -6.24 2.19
C LEU A 44 14.47 -6.40 2.74
N PHE A 45 14.11 -7.60 3.18
CA PHE A 45 12.83 -7.85 3.83
C PHE A 45 12.66 -6.98 5.08
N MET A 46 13.66 -6.99 5.96
CA MET A 46 13.67 -6.15 7.17
C MET A 46 13.57 -4.66 6.86
N GLN A 47 14.30 -4.16 5.85
CA GLN A 47 14.22 -2.75 5.43
C GLN A 47 12.81 -2.36 5.02
N LYS A 48 12.09 -3.22 4.30
CA LYS A 48 10.68 -2.98 3.92
C LYS A 48 9.76 -2.93 5.15
N LEU A 49 9.95 -3.84 6.12
CA LEU A 49 9.19 -3.80 7.38
C LEU A 49 9.44 -2.49 8.14
N TYR A 50 10.70 -2.07 8.28
CA TYR A 50 11.05 -0.79 8.91
C TYR A 50 10.40 0.41 8.20
N ALA A 51 10.48 0.47 6.87
CA ALA A 51 9.89 1.55 6.11
C ALA A 51 8.37 1.64 6.29
N ALA A 52 7.67 0.50 6.30
CA ALA A 52 6.23 0.46 6.56
C ALA A 52 5.89 0.89 7.99
N ILE A 53 6.69 0.49 8.99
CA ILE A 53 6.51 0.91 10.38
C ILE A 53 6.67 2.42 10.53
N GLU A 54 7.65 3.03 9.89
CA GLU A 54 7.78 4.49 9.90
C GLU A 54 6.58 5.19 9.24
N THR A 55 6.03 4.59 8.18
CA THR A 55 4.81 5.11 7.54
C THR A 55 3.62 5.09 8.50
N ILE A 56 3.36 3.98 9.20
CA ILE A 56 2.19 3.88 10.09
C ILE A 56 2.29 4.73 11.36
N LYS A 57 3.50 5.06 11.83
CA LYS A 57 3.69 5.97 12.96
C LYS A 57 3.12 7.36 12.67
N ALA A 58 3.20 7.83 11.43
CA ALA A 58 2.67 9.12 11.03
C ALA A 58 1.14 9.22 11.13
N TYR A 59 0.42 8.10 11.15
CA TYR A 59 -1.05 8.11 11.28
C TYR A 59 -1.54 8.42 12.70
N GLU A 60 -0.67 8.34 13.70
CA GLU A 60 -1.00 8.65 15.09
C GLU A 60 -0.61 10.09 15.48
N ASP A 61 0.01 10.84 14.57
CA ASP A 61 0.31 12.24 14.78
C ASP A 61 -0.97 13.06 14.89
N GLU A 62 -1.12 13.84 15.97
CA GLU A 62 -2.35 14.59 16.26
C GLU A 62 -2.64 15.64 15.19
N TYR A 63 -1.61 16.27 14.64
CA TYR A 63 -1.77 17.24 13.56
C TYR A 63 -2.23 16.58 12.26
N ALA A 64 -1.60 15.46 11.90
CA ALA A 64 -1.98 14.69 10.71
C ALA A 64 -3.45 14.23 10.80
N ARG A 65 -3.88 13.73 11.96
CA ARG A 65 -5.27 13.32 12.20
C ARG A 65 -6.26 14.49 12.14
N ALA A 66 -5.91 15.65 12.73
CA ALA A 66 -6.73 16.85 12.66
C ALA A 66 -6.88 17.36 11.22
N MET A 67 -5.79 17.37 10.45
CA MET A 67 -5.82 17.72 9.02
C MET A 67 -6.69 16.75 8.21
N ALA A 68 -6.58 15.47 8.48
CA ALA A 68 -7.38 14.44 7.83
C ALA A 68 -8.89 14.63 8.11
N LEU A 69 -9.27 14.82 9.36
CA LEU A 69 -10.67 15.11 9.75
C LEU A 69 -11.22 16.35 9.04
N SER A 70 -10.42 17.40 8.89
CA SER A 70 -10.86 18.61 8.19
C SER A 70 -11.15 18.43 6.70
N CYS A 71 -10.68 17.31 6.11
CA CYS A 71 -10.90 16.99 4.70
C CYS A 71 -12.16 16.15 4.45
N VAL A 72 -12.65 15.41 5.45
CA VAL A 72 -13.76 14.46 5.27
C VAL A 72 -15.10 15.17 5.43
N PRO A 73 -16.02 15.12 4.43
CA PRO A 73 -17.36 15.66 4.54
C PRO A 73 -18.28 14.67 5.29
N ILE A 74 -18.10 14.58 6.62
CA ILE A 74 -18.71 13.54 7.46
C ILE A 74 -20.24 13.54 7.33
N ASP A 75 -20.88 14.72 7.43
CA ASP A 75 -22.34 14.84 7.38
C ASP A 75 -22.91 14.35 6.06
N GLU A 76 -22.28 14.73 4.95
CA GLU A 76 -22.68 14.30 3.61
C GLU A 76 -22.53 12.77 3.42
N LEU A 77 -21.43 12.18 3.91
CA LEU A 77 -21.21 10.74 3.86
C LEU A 77 -22.21 9.96 4.74
N GLU A 78 -22.59 10.51 5.89
CA GLU A 78 -23.65 9.96 6.74
C GLU A 78 -25.03 9.98 6.04
N GLU A 79 -25.35 11.06 5.32
CA GLU A 79 -26.57 11.16 4.51
C GLU A 79 -26.58 10.14 3.37
N ARG A 80 -25.48 10.03 2.61
CA ARG A 80 -25.30 9.03 1.54
C ARG A 80 -25.49 7.61 2.06
N LYS A 81 -24.86 7.30 3.19
CA LYS A 81 -25.00 6.01 3.89
C LYS A 81 -26.44 5.68 4.23
N SER A 82 -27.21 6.68 4.65
CA SER A 82 -28.61 6.52 5.05
C SER A 82 -29.54 6.32 3.86
N SER A 83 -29.19 6.90 2.71
CA SER A 83 -29.98 6.86 1.47
C SER A 83 -29.71 5.59 0.63
N SER A 84 -28.56 4.92 0.83
CA SER A 84 -28.21 3.74 0.05
C SER A 84 -28.94 2.50 0.57
N SER A 85 -30.00 2.10 -0.13
CA SER A 85 -30.79 0.89 0.14
C SER A 85 -30.09 -0.43 -0.23
N SER A 86 -28.87 -0.37 -0.77
CA SER A 86 -28.27 -1.48 -1.53
C SER A 86 -27.43 -2.48 -0.72
N SER A 87 -27.30 -2.34 0.63
CA SER A 87 -26.63 -3.37 1.41
C SER A 87 -27.19 -3.50 2.81
N SER A 88 -28.36 -4.14 2.89
CA SER A 88 -29.03 -4.45 4.16
C SER A 88 -28.23 -5.37 5.11
N SER A 89 -27.15 -5.99 4.64
CA SER A 89 -26.33 -6.93 5.41
C SER A 89 -25.11 -6.29 6.11
N LEU A 90 -24.70 -5.08 5.71
CA LEU A 90 -23.57 -4.40 6.34
C LEU A 90 -24.00 -3.52 7.51
N GLY A 91 -23.23 -3.53 8.55
CA GLY A 91 -23.42 -2.66 9.70
C GLY A 91 -23.22 -1.17 9.41
N LYS A 92 -23.55 -0.32 10.37
CA LYS A 92 -23.52 1.13 10.17
C LYS A 92 -22.12 1.68 9.92
N LYS A 93 -21.11 1.17 10.66
CA LYS A 93 -19.72 1.58 10.52
C LYS A 93 -19.15 1.12 9.18
N ASP A 94 -19.39 -0.12 8.78
CA ASP A 94 -18.91 -0.68 7.51
C ASP A 94 -19.51 0.07 6.32
N ARG A 95 -20.80 0.43 6.36
CA ARG A 95 -21.42 1.25 5.30
C ARG A 95 -20.81 2.64 5.18
N PHE A 96 -20.40 3.25 6.29
CA PHE A 96 -19.70 4.53 6.24
C PHE A 96 -18.35 4.39 5.53
N VAL A 97 -17.60 3.32 5.80
CA VAL A 97 -16.33 3.03 5.11
C VAL A 97 -16.53 2.84 3.61
N VAL A 98 -17.62 2.20 3.19
CA VAL A 98 -17.97 2.05 1.76
C VAL A 98 -18.20 3.42 1.11
N GLU A 99 -18.95 4.31 1.74
CA GLU A 99 -19.18 5.66 1.18
C GLU A 99 -17.90 6.51 1.23
N LEU A 100 -17.06 6.35 2.26
CA LEU A 100 -15.75 6.99 2.35
C LEU A 100 -14.82 6.55 1.22
N LEU A 101 -14.78 5.24 0.87
CA LEU A 101 -14.00 4.71 -0.25
C LEU A 101 -14.45 5.31 -1.59
N LYS A 102 -15.77 5.38 -1.83
CA LYS A 102 -16.34 5.98 -3.05
C LYS A 102 -15.98 7.45 -3.16
N TRP A 103 -16.21 8.22 -2.11
CA TRP A 103 -15.86 9.62 -2.06
C TRP A 103 -14.35 9.84 -2.28
N PHE A 104 -13.51 9.07 -1.56
CA PHE A 104 -12.07 9.21 -1.67
C PHE A 104 -11.57 9.02 -3.09
N LYS A 105 -12.03 7.96 -3.78
CA LYS A 105 -11.62 7.64 -5.15
C LYS A 105 -12.17 8.62 -6.17
N HIS A 106 -13.43 9.02 -6.06
CA HIS A 106 -14.12 9.72 -7.15
C HIS A 106 -14.16 11.23 -6.99
N GLU A 107 -14.00 11.75 -5.75
CA GLU A 107 -14.19 13.17 -5.44
C GLU A 107 -12.97 13.81 -4.77
N PHE A 108 -12.15 13.03 -4.03
CA PHE A 108 -11.09 13.59 -3.22
C PHE A 108 -9.69 13.38 -3.78
N PHE A 109 -9.36 12.19 -4.29
CA PHE A 109 -8.00 11.82 -4.69
C PHE A 109 -7.94 11.41 -6.15
N GLU A 110 -6.97 11.95 -6.92
CA GLU A 110 -6.84 11.72 -8.36
C GLU A 110 -5.69 10.73 -8.64
N TRP A 111 -5.99 9.71 -9.45
CA TRP A 111 -4.95 8.78 -9.92
C TRP A 111 -4.02 9.45 -10.94
N CYS A 112 -2.71 9.26 -10.77
CA CYS A 112 -1.69 9.85 -11.63
C CYS A 112 -0.77 8.80 -12.26
N ASP A 113 -1.09 8.33 -13.46
CA ASP A 113 -0.14 7.58 -14.28
C ASP A 113 1.03 8.47 -14.70
N LYS A 114 0.70 9.65 -15.20
CA LYS A 114 1.63 10.67 -15.70
C LYS A 114 1.10 12.06 -15.33
N PRO A 115 1.95 12.94 -14.77
CA PRO A 115 1.50 14.28 -14.36
C PRO A 115 1.09 15.15 -15.54
N LYS A 116 0.26 16.14 -15.26
CA LYS A 116 -0.13 17.18 -16.24
C LYS A 116 1.11 18.01 -16.62
N CYS A 117 1.25 18.34 -17.91
CA CYS A 117 2.32 19.22 -18.36
C CYS A 117 2.20 20.60 -17.69
N SER A 118 3.28 21.07 -17.08
CA SER A 118 3.32 22.39 -16.42
C SER A 118 3.06 23.58 -17.35
N LYS A 119 3.19 23.40 -18.67
CA LYS A 119 3.02 24.47 -19.66
C LYS A 119 1.70 24.45 -20.41
N CYS A 120 1.22 23.28 -20.86
CA CYS A 120 0.00 23.16 -21.66
C CYS A 120 -1.10 22.29 -21.03
N SER A 121 -0.87 21.79 -19.81
CA SER A 121 -1.80 20.95 -19.05
C SER A 121 -2.20 19.61 -19.72
N GLN A 122 -1.53 19.22 -20.81
CA GLN A 122 -1.75 17.93 -21.47
C GLN A 122 -1.30 16.78 -20.56
N THR A 123 -2.01 15.66 -20.65
CA THR A 123 -1.78 14.44 -19.85
C THR A 123 -1.62 13.21 -20.75
N GLY A 124 -1.52 12.05 -20.17
CA GLY A 124 -1.58 10.75 -20.87
C GLY A 124 -0.42 10.54 -21.84
N THR A 125 -0.73 10.16 -23.08
CA THR A 125 0.26 9.80 -24.11
C THR A 125 1.22 10.94 -24.48
N ASN A 126 0.83 12.19 -24.24
CA ASN A 126 1.68 13.35 -24.49
C ASN A 126 2.81 13.53 -23.45
N MET A 127 2.78 12.81 -22.35
CA MET A 127 3.78 12.87 -21.28
C MET A 127 4.60 11.59 -21.27
N THR A 128 5.92 11.74 -21.36
CA THR A 128 6.88 10.62 -21.35
C THR A 128 7.81 10.76 -20.16
N CYS A 129 7.96 9.71 -19.35
CA CYS A 129 8.96 9.66 -18.28
C CYS A 129 10.36 9.59 -18.92
N ILE A 130 11.20 10.56 -18.62
CA ILE A 130 12.57 10.67 -19.15
C ILE A 130 13.65 10.33 -18.12
N GLY A 131 13.25 9.90 -16.92
CA GLY A 131 14.15 9.49 -15.84
C GLY A 131 13.75 10.04 -14.49
N MET A 132 14.73 10.11 -13.58
CA MET A 132 14.57 10.64 -12.22
C MET A 132 15.23 12.00 -12.10
N ALA A 133 14.59 12.91 -11.38
CA ALA A 133 15.17 14.15 -10.94
C ALA A 133 15.82 13.98 -9.56
N LYS A 134 16.80 14.85 -9.25
CA LYS A 134 17.28 14.95 -7.87
C LYS A 134 16.19 15.61 -7.02
N PRO A 135 15.79 15.00 -5.89
CA PRO A 135 14.85 15.61 -4.96
C PRO A 135 15.38 16.97 -4.46
N THR A 136 14.48 17.92 -4.28
CA THR A 136 14.74 19.18 -3.58
C THR A 136 14.76 18.97 -2.08
N GLU A 137 15.13 19.97 -1.29
CA GLU A 137 15.02 19.91 0.18
C GLU A 137 13.57 19.75 0.63
N ASP A 138 12.64 20.47 -0.01
CA ASP A 138 11.21 20.34 0.23
C ASP A 138 10.68 18.92 -0.11
N ASP A 139 11.12 18.34 -1.22
CA ASP A 139 10.74 16.97 -1.58
C ASP A 139 11.16 15.97 -0.50
N LEU A 140 12.40 16.13 0.00
CA LEU A 140 12.94 15.26 1.06
C LEU A 140 12.23 15.48 2.41
N GLU A 141 11.88 16.72 2.76
CA GLU A 141 11.12 17.06 3.98
C GLU A 141 9.78 16.32 4.00
N PHE A 142 9.12 16.20 2.84
CA PHE A 142 7.86 15.47 2.71
C PHE A 142 8.02 14.01 2.25
N GLY A 143 9.22 13.44 2.40
CA GLY A 143 9.50 12.03 2.16
C GLY A 143 9.50 11.61 0.70
N ALA A 144 9.63 12.54 -0.27
CA ALA A 144 9.76 12.24 -1.68
C ALA A 144 11.21 11.96 -2.06
N ASN A 145 11.75 10.83 -1.63
CA ASN A 145 13.09 10.37 -2.00
C ASN A 145 13.20 10.01 -3.50
N ARG A 146 12.09 9.94 -4.20
CA ARG A 146 11.97 9.62 -5.62
C ARG A 146 11.14 10.68 -6.32
N VAL A 147 11.75 11.35 -7.31
CA VAL A 147 11.09 12.36 -8.13
C VAL A 147 11.16 11.94 -9.59
N GLU A 148 10.03 11.58 -10.17
CA GLU A 148 9.95 11.21 -11.58
C GLU A 148 9.98 12.48 -12.46
N MET A 149 10.73 12.46 -13.56
CA MET A 149 10.83 13.57 -14.52
C MET A 149 10.09 13.20 -15.80
N TYR A 150 9.16 14.04 -16.19
CA TYR A 150 8.37 13.88 -17.41
C TYR A 150 8.61 15.00 -18.41
N GLN A 151 8.55 14.67 -19.69
CA GLN A 151 8.65 15.61 -20.81
C GLN A 151 7.38 15.54 -21.66
N CYS A 152 6.86 16.72 -22.02
CA CYS A 152 5.68 16.86 -22.87
C CYS A 152 6.09 16.78 -24.35
N ALA A 153 5.42 15.94 -25.13
CA ALA A 153 5.65 15.82 -26.58
C ALA A 153 5.29 17.10 -27.34
N ASN A 154 4.25 17.83 -26.88
CA ASN A 154 3.78 19.07 -27.51
C ASN A 154 4.62 20.29 -27.13
N CYS A 155 5.28 20.24 -25.97
CA CYS A 155 6.06 21.35 -25.42
C CYS A 155 7.50 20.89 -25.22
N TYR A 156 8.24 20.56 -26.25
CA TYR A 156 9.51 19.85 -26.29
C TYR A 156 10.52 20.15 -25.16
N ASN A 157 10.48 21.38 -24.61
CA ASN A 157 11.35 21.80 -23.53
C ASN A 157 10.64 21.87 -22.16
N ALA A 158 9.34 21.58 -22.11
CA ALA A 158 8.63 21.60 -20.83
C ALA A 158 8.85 20.26 -20.08
N ARG A 159 9.42 20.39 -18.90
CA ARG A 159 9.60 19.27 -17.97
C ARG A 159 8.70 19.46 -16.78
N THR A 160 8.10 18.35 -16.33
CA THR A 160 7.25 18.30 -15.15
C THR A 160 7.81 17.25 -14.19
N GLN A 161 8.02 17.63 -12.96
CA GLN A 161 8.43 16.72 -11.89
C GLN A 161 7.20 16.12 -11.23
N PHE A 162 7.32 14.87 -10.82
CA PHE A 162 6.33 14.16 -10.02
C PHE A 162 6.99 13.55 -8.79
N PRO A 163 7.06 14.31 -7.68
CA PRO A 163 7.56 13.83 -6.42
C PRO A 163 6.64 12.74 -5.86
N ARG A 164 7.22 11.63 -5.43
CA ARG A 164 6.49 10.52 -4.81
C ARG A 164 6.51 10.71 -3.29
N TYR A 165 5.59 11.55 -2.81
CA TYR A 165 5.50 11.89 -1.40
C TYR A 165 5.06 10.70 -0.54
N ASN A 166 5.75 10.50 0.60
CA ASN A 166 5.33 9.54 1.63
C ASN A 166 4.74 10.21 2.88
N ASN A 167 4.82 11.54 2.98
CA ASN A 167 4.17 12.29 4.06
C ASN A 167 2.66 12.35 3.84
N CYS A 168 1.89 11.73 4.76
CA CYS A 168 0.45 11.60 4.62
C CYS A 168 -0.31 12.95 4.66
N VAL A 169 0.21 13.96 5.37
CA VAL A 169 -0.37 15.32 5.36
C VAL A 169 -0.15 15.99 4.01
N LYS A 170 1.04 15.86 3.44
CA LYS A 170 1.33 16.38 2.09
C LYS A 170 0.41 15.75 1.04
N LEU A 171 0.06 14.47 1.21
CA LEU A 171 -0.88 13.79 0.32
C LEU A 171 -2.30 14.32 0.42
N LEU A 172 -2.75 14.78 1.59
CA LEU A 172 -4.05 15.47 1.72
C LEU A 172 -4.07 16.82 1.01
N GLU A 173 -2.92 17.47 0.86
CA GLU A 173 -2.76 18.71 0.09
C GLU A 173 -2.74 18.45 -1.41
N THR A 174 -1.86 17.54 -1.87
CA THR A 174 -1.65 17.27 -3.31
C THR A 174 -2.77 16.47 -3.93
N ARG A 175 -3.42 15.59 -3.18
CA ARG A 175 -4.57 14.75 -3.57
C ARG A 175 -4.35 13.97 -4.86
N THR A 176 -3.12 13.57 -5.13
CA THR A 176 -2.77 12.85 -6.35
C THR A 176 -1.64 11.86 -6.11
N GLY A 177 -1.71 10.74 -6.80
CA GLY A 177 -0.68 9.71 -6.67
C GLY A 177 -1.07 8.40 -7.32
N ARG A 178 -0.36 7.34 -6.92
CA ARG A 178 -0.67 5.95 -7.28
C ARG A 178 -1.04 5.17 -6.01
N CYS A 179 -1.00 3.84 -6.06
CA CYS A 179 -1.46 3.00 -4.95
C CYS A 179 -0.79 3.34 -3.60
N GLY A 180 0.52 3.66 -3.60
CA GLY A 180 1.23 4.04 -2.38
C GLY A 180 0.66 5.27 -1.72
N GLU A 181 0.47 6.33 -2.50
CA GLU A 181 -0.09 7.58 -2.03
C GLU A 181 -1.57 7.44 -1.64
N TYR A 182 -2.35 6.65 -2.43
CA TYR A 182 -3.75 6.35 -2.12
C TYR A 182 -3.92 5.66 -0.77
N ALA A 183 -3.24 4.53 -0.58
CA ALA A 183 -3.35 3.75 0.65
C ALA A 183 -2.85 4.52 1.86
N ASN A 184 -1.74 5.29 1.71
CA ASN A 184 -1.18 6.09 2.79
C ASN A 184 -2.17 7.18 3.24
N ALA A 185 -2.74 7.96 2.32
CA ALA A 185 -3.72 8.99 2.64
C ALA A 185 -5.01 8.38 3.20
N PHE A 186 -5.52 7.30 2.61
CA PHE A 186 -6.77 6.67 3.04
C PHE A 186 -6.66 6.03 4.43
N THR A 187 -5.54 5.37 4.75
CA THR A 187 -5.31 4.81 6.08
C THR A 187 -5.30 5.91 7.15
N LEU A 188 -4.68 7.07 6.85
CA LEU A 188 -4.73 8.22 7.76
C LEU A 188 -6.16 8.70 7.98
N LEU A 189 -7.01 8.79 6.94
CA LEU A 189 -8.42 9.20 7.09
C LEU A 189 -9.17 8.26 8.03
N LEU A 190 -9.01 6.95 7.87
CA LEU A 190 -9.63 5.96 8.74
C LEU A 190 -9.14 6.10 10.20
N ARG A 191 -7.83 6.25 10.41
CA ARG A 191 -7.27 6.47 11.76
C ARG A 191 -7.77 7.77 12.39
N ALA A 192 -7.89 8.84 11.63
CA ALA A 192 -8.45 10.11 12.08
C ALA A 192 -9.92 10.00 12.50
N LEU A 193 -10.70 9.18 11.80
CA LEU A 193 -12.10 8.85 12.10
C LEU A 193 -12.25 7.81 13.24
N ASN A 194 -11.15 7.45 13.92
CA ASN A 194 -11.07 6.46 15.00
C ASN A 194 -11.44 5.03 14.60
N TYR A 195 -11.28 4.68 13.33
CA TYR A 195 -11.31 3.27 12.94
C TYR A 195 -9.98 2.59 13.30
N GLU A 196 -10.03 1.35 13.76
CA GLU A 196 -8.86 0.49 13.75
C GLU A 196 -8.56 0.14 12.29
N ALA A 197 -7.39 0.57 11.80
CA ALA A 197 -7.00 0.37 10.41
C ALA A 197 -5.54 -0.09 10.31
N ARG A 198 -5.25 -0.90 9.30
CA ARG A 198 -3.91 -1.41 8.99
C ARG A 198 -3.50 -0.98 7.59
N TYR A 199 -2.26 -0.52 7.43
CA TYR A 199 -1.61 -0.37 6.13
C TYR A 199 -1.15 -1.74 5.66
N VAL A 200 -1.52 -2.15 4.47
CA VAL A 200 -1.21 -3.49 3.93
C VAL A 200 -0.32 -3.36 2.70
N MET A 201 0.78 -4.09 2.69
CA MET A 201 1.74 -4.09 1.59
C MET A 201 1.95 -5.49 1.05
N ASP A 202 1.82 -5.66 -0.27
CA ASP A 202 2.30 -6.84 -0.95
C ASP A 202 3.75 -6.63 -1.46
N TRP A 203 4.50 -7.70 -1.57
CA TRP A 203 5.88 -7.68 -2.08
C TRP A 203 5.97 -7.57 -3.60
N THR A 204 4.83 -7.63 -4.31
CA THR A 204 4.73 -7.55 -5.77
C THR A 204 4.23 -6.19 -6.26
N ASP A 205 4.44 -5.15 -5.45
CA ASP A 205 4.21 -3.73 -5.77
C ASP A 205 2.73 -3.32 -5.81
N HIS A 206 1.99 -3.60 -4.72
CA HIS A 206 0.70 -2.95 -4.45
C HIS A 206 0.50 -2.76 -2.94
N VAL A 207 -0.28 -1.77 -2.58
CA VAL A 207 -0.61 -1.44 -1.19
C VAL A 207 -2.07 -1.01 -1.07
N TRP A 208 -2.68 -1.33 0.08
CA TRP A 208 -4.07 -1.01 0.39
C TRP A 208 -4.25 -0.87 1.89
N THR A 209 -5.48 -0.86 2.35
CA THR A 209 -5.85 -0.74 3.76
C THR A 209 -6.72 -1.90 4.20
N GLU A 210 -6.62 -2.31 5.44
CA GLU A 210 -7.65 -3.10 6.12
C GLU A 210 -8.26 -2.30 7.25
N VAL A 211 -9.56 -2.48 7.50
CA VAL A 211 -10.29 -1.89 8.61
C VAL A 211 -10.90 -2.98 9.48
N TRP A 212 -10.84 -2.82 10.80
CA TRP A 212 -11.51 -3.74 11.71
C TRP A 212 -13.02 -3.49 11.72
N SER A 213 -13.81 -4.50 11.38
CA SER A 213 -15.25 -4.46 11.53
C SER A 213 -15.66 -5.05 12.89
N GLU A 214 -16.19 -4.22 13.78
CA GLU A 214 -16.72 -4.66 15.06
C GLU A 214 -17.97 -5.55 14.87
N GLU A 215 -18.73 -5.31 13.79
CA GLU A 215 -19.97 -6.05 13.50
C GLU A 215 -19.68 -7.44 12.94
N GLN A 216 -18.58 -7.59 12.18
CA GLN A 216 -18.18 -8.86 11.59
C GLN A 216 -17.08 -9.58 12.40
N ASN A 217 -16.51 -8.90 13.41
CA ASN A 217 -15.42 -9.38 14.25
C ASN A 217 -14.21 -9.90 13.43
N ARG A 218 -13.82 -9.15 12.38
CA ARG A 218 -12.69 -9.48 11.51
C ARG A 218 -12.13 -8.25 10.78
N TRP A 219 -10.96 -8.41 10.20
CA TRP A 219 -10.36 -7.43 9.31
C TRP A 219 -11.01 -7.48 7.91
N ILE A 220 -11.36 -6.31 7.40
CA ILE A 220 -12.01 -6.12 6.10
C ILE A 220 -11.04 -5.44 5.14
N HIS A 221 -10.88 -6.01 3.96
CA HIS A 221 -10.13 -5.43 2.86
C HIS A 221 -10.77 -4.13 2.34
N CYS A 222 -9.94 -3.07 2.15
CA CYS A 222 -10.33 -1.77 1.64
C CYS A 222 -9.29 -1.28 0.63
N ASP A 223 -9.55 -1.38 -0.67
CA ASP A 223 -8.70 -0.78 -1.69
C ASP A 223 -9.24 0.58 -2.11
N SER A 224 -8.57 1.64 -1.68
CA SER A 224 -8.95 3.02 -2.01
C SER A 224 -8.74 3.39 -3.49
N CYS A 225 -7.84 2.69 -4.20
CA CYS A 225 -7.67 2.88 -5.64
C CYS A 225 -8.87 2.36 -6.43
N GLU A 226 -9.42 1.23 -6.02
CA GLU A 226 -10.53 0.56 -6.72
C GLU A 226 -11.90 0.89 -6.10
N ALA A 227 -11.94 1.58 -4.96
CA ALA A 227 -13.12 1.75 -4.10
C ALA A 227 -13.76 0.38 -3.74
N SER A 228 -12.90 -0.63 -3.55
CA SER A 228 -13.32 -2.00 -3.26
C SER A 228 -13.36 -2.23 -1.76
N PHE A 229 -14.42 -2.89 -1.30
CA PHE A 229 -14.67 -3.22 0.09
C PHE A 229 -14.97 -4.71 0.23
N ASP A 230 -14.24 -5.42 1.08
CA ASP A 230 -14.40 -6.85 1.37
C ASP A 230 -14.22 -7.78 0.16
N GLU A 231 -13.25 -7.46 -0.69
CA GLU A 231 -12.88 -8.26 -1.86
C GLU A 231 -11.40 -8.66 -1.83
N PRO A 232 -10.93 -9.44 -0.83
CA PRO A 232 -9.51 -9.72 -0.66
C PRO A 232 -8.90 -10.50 -1.83
N ARG A 233 -9.71 -11.28 -2.58
CA ARG A 233 -9.23 -12.03 -3.76
C ARG A 233 -9.17 -11.22 -5.05
N LEU A 234 -9.49 -9.92 -5.00
CA LEU A 234 -9.45 -9.04 -6.17
C LEU A 234 -8.11 -9.11 -6.93
N TYR A 235 -7.01 -9.16 -6.20
CA TYR A 235 -5.67 -9.16 -6.81
C TYR A 235 -5.31 -10.49 -7.46
N SER A 236 -5.49 -11.61 -6.74
CA SER A 236 -5.11 -12.93 -7.22
C SER A 236 -6.10 -13.49 -8.26
N GLU A 237 -7.40 -13.32 -8.05
CA GLU A 237 -8.44 -13.90 -8.89
C GLU A 237 -8.98 -12.90 -9.93
N GLY A 238 -9.16 -11.62 -9.54
CA GLY A 238 -9.61 -10.57 -10.45
C GLY A 238 -8.52 -10.12 -11.40
N TRP A 239 -7.39 -9.63 -10.89
CA TRP A 239 -6.29 -9.11 -11.72
C TRP A 239 -5.40 -10.19 -12.31
N GLY A 240 -5.38 -11.40 -11.73
CA GLY A 240 -4.45 -12.47 -12.09
C GLY A 240 -3.04 -12.27 -11.53
N LYS A 241 -2.90 -11.44 -10.48
CA LYS A 241 -1.62 -11.11 -9.87
C LYS A 241 -1.09 -12.28 -9.03
N LYS A 242 0.19 -12.61 -9.21
CA LYS A 242 0.87 -13.66 -8.47
C LYS A 242 1.52 -13.08 -7.22
N LEU A 243 0.80 -13.08 -6.11
CA LEU A 243 1.29 -12.57 -4.83
C LEU A 243 2.36 -13.48 -4.21
N SER A 244 3.10 -12.93 -3.25
CA SER A 244 4.07 -13.66 -2.42
C SER A 244 3.82 -13.37 -0.94
N TYR A 245 4.50 -12.40 -0.35
CA TYR A 245 4.20 -11.91 0.99
C TYR A 245 3.18 -10.77 0.91
N VAL A 246 2.19 -10.82 1.79
CA VAL A 246 1.27 -9.72 2.07
C VAL A 246 1.29 -9.48 3.58
N VAL A 247 1.75 -8.32 3.99
CA VAL A 247 1.95 -8.00 5.40
C VAL A 247 1.15 -6.76 5.77
N ALA A 248 0.42 -6.86 6.86
CA ALA A 248 -0.38 -5.78 7.44
C ALA A 248 0.36 -5.13 8.62
N PHE A 249 0.22 -3.81 8.75
CA PHE A 249 0.93 -2.99 9.73
C PHE A 249 -0.03 -2.06 10.47
N SER A 250 -0.02 -2.10 11.79
CA SER A 250 -0.73 -1.18 12.68
C SER A 250 0.10 -0.88 13.92
N ILE A 251 -0.05 0.31 14.48
CA ILE A 251 0.66 0.69 15.71
C ILE A 251 0.25 -0.16 16.90
N GLU A 252 -1.04 -0.49 17.02
CA GLU A 252 -1.54 -1.31 18.12
C GLU A 252 -1.58 -2.80 17.79
N ASP A 253 -2.11 -3.13 16.60
CA ASP A 253 -2.30 -4.51 16.18
C ASP A 253 -0.97 -5.20 15.80
N GLY A 254 0.07 -4.42 15.47
CA GLY A 254 1.41 -4.92 15.16
C GLY A 254 1.63 -5.21 13.68
N VAL A 255 2.45 -6.23 13.42
CA VAL A 255 2.88 -6.64 12.07
C VAL A 255 2.45 -8.09 11.85
N THR A 256 1.57 -8.33 10.89
CA THR A 256 0.95 -9.64 10.65
C THR A 256 1.10 -10.06 9.19
N ASP A 257 1.52 -11.30 8.94
CA ASP A 257 1.49 -11.92 7.61
C ASP A 257 0.06 -12.38 7.30
N VAL A 258 -0.62 -11.65 6.44
CA VAL A 258 -2.01 -11.88 6.02
C VAL A 258 -2.13 -12.48 4.61
N SER A 259 -1.04 -13.02 4.08
CA SER A 259 -0.96 -13.52 2.70
C SER A 259 -2.09 -14.50 2.34
N ARG A 260 -2.52 -15.35 3.28
CA ARG A 260 -3.59 -16.33 3.08
C ARG A 260 -4.96 -15.70 2.80
N ARG A 261 -5.23 -14.49 3.33
CA ARG A 261 -6.45 -13.74 3.04
C ARG A 261 -6.54 -13.35 1.57
N TYR A 262 -5.40 -13.06 0.95
CA TYR A 262 -5.32 -12.49 -0.39
C TYR A 262 -5.03 -13.49 -1.50
N GLN A 263 -4.41 -14.61 -1.18
CA GLN A 263 -4.13 -15.67 -2.15
C GLN A 263 -4.10 -17.03 -1.46
N LYS A 264 -4.56 -18.07 -2.18
CA LYS A 264 -4.42 -19.45 -1.73
C LYS A 264 -2.96 -19.81 -1.54
N MET A 265 -2.65 -20.53 -0.44
CA MET A 265 -1.31 -21.01 -0.13
C MET A 265 -1.05 -22.35 -0.83
N ASP A 266 -0.79 -22.29 -2.13
CA ASP A 266 -0.39 -23.42 -2.97
C ASP A 266 1.14 -23.50 -3.14
N ASP A 267 1.61 -24.52 -3.85
CA ASP A 267 3.05 -24.75 -4.07
C ASP A 267 3.70 -23.56 -4.82
N ASP A 268 3.00 -22.98 -5.80
CA ASP A 268 3.47 -21.80 -6.53
C ASP A 268 3.65 -20.59 -5.61
N MET A 269 2.74 -20.38 -4.67
CA MET A 269 2.84 -19.30 -3.67
C MET A 269 4.02 -19.53 -2.73
N ILE A 270 4.19 -20.77 -2.26
CA ILE A 270 5.30 -21.16 -1.39
C ILE A 270 6.63 -20.94 -2.09
N GLU A 271 6.75 -21.30 -3.37
CA GLU A 271 7.96 -21.09 -4.17
C GLU A 271 8.29 -19.61 -4.33
N ARG A 272 7.30 -18.76 -4.65
CA ARG A 272 7.48 -17.31 -4.74
C ARG A 272 7.92 -16.68 -3.41
N ARG A 273 7.40 -17.17 -2.29
CA ARG A 273 7.82 -16.73 -0.94
C ARG A 273 9.27 -17.10 -0.68
N ARG A 274 9.65 -18.36 -0.94
CA ARG A 274 11.03 -18.84 -0.78
C ARG A 274 12.04 -18.10 -1.67
N ALA A 275 11.62 -17.64 -2.85
CA ALA A 275 12.46 -16.80 -3.71
C ALA A 275 12.80 -15.43 -3.09
N ILE A 276 11.98 -14.94 -2.16
CA ILE A 276 12.19 -13.69 -1.43
C ILE A 276 12.94 -13.96 -0.11
N VAL A 277 12.44 -14.86 0.72
CA VAL A 277 13.07 -15.31 1.96
C VAL A 277 12.89 -16.83 2.07
N GLN A 278 14.00 -17.55 2.09
CA GLN A 278 13.96 -19.02 2.13
C GLN A 278 13.42 -19.56 3.47
N ASP A 279 13.70 -18.84 4.57
CA ASP A 279 13.36 -19.23 5.92
C ASP A 279 12.06 -18.54 6.40
N GLU A 280 10.95 -19.26 6.33
CA GLU A 280 9.63 -18.80 6.85
C GLU A 280 9.65 -18.55 8.36
N GLU A 281 10.52 -19.23 9.10
CA GLU A 281 10.66 -18.99 10.53
C GLU A 281 11.31 -17.63 10.83
N PHE A 282 12.21 -17.18 9.94
CA PHE A 282 12.75 -15.82 10.00
C PHE A 282 11.63 -14.78 9.87
N VAL A 283 10.71 -14.96 8.90
CA VAL A 283 9.59 -14.03 8.69
C VAL A 283 8.70 -13.96 9.94
N LYS A 284 8.34 -15.11 10.51
CA LYS A 284 7.53 -15.17 11.74
C LYS A 284 8.23 -14.47 12.93
N LYS A 285 9.53 -14.70 13.09
CA LYS A 285 10.31 -14.03 14.14
C LYS A 285 10.39 -12.52 13.92
N ALA A 286 10.62 -12.09 12.69
CA ALA A 286 10.70 -10.68 12.35
C ALA A 286 9.37 -9.95 12.64
N THR A 287 8.24 -10.49 12.19
CA THR A 287 6.91 -9.91 12.46
C THR A 287 6.60 -9.86 13.94
N LEU A 288 6.90 -10.95 14.69
CA LEU A 288 6.69 -11.01 16.14
C LEU A 288 7.56 -9.99 16.91
N ILE A 289 8.82 -9.80 16.52
CA ILE A 289 9.71 -8.82 17.14
C ILE A 289 9.11 -7.41 17.00
N PHE A 290 8.69 -7.04 15.80
CA PHE A 290 8.09 -5.72 15.56
C PHE A 290 6.74 -5.56 16.26
N THR A 291 5.90 -6.58 16.27
CA THR A 291 4.63 -6.57 17.03
C THR A 291 4.87 -6.32 18.51
N ASN A 292 5.82 -7.03 19.12
CA ASN A 292 6.17 -6.83 20.53
C ASN A 292 6.74 -5.42 20.80
N GLN A 293 7.55 -4.88 19.89
CA GLN A 293 8.08 -3.52 20.00
C GLN A 293 6.97 -2.47 19.95
N LEU A 294 6.04 -2.60 18.99
CA LEU A 294 4.92 -1.67 18.83
C LEU A 294 3.96 -1.72 20.04
N ARG A 295 3.68 -2.91 20.56
CA ARG A 295 2.78 -3.12 21.69
C ARG A 295 3.41 -2.85 23.06
N HIS A 296 4.71 -2.58 23.12
CA HIS A 296 5.42 -2.44 24.39
C HIS A 296 4.83 -1.36 25.33
N SER A 297 4.36 -0.26 24.77
CA SER A 297 3.78 0.87 25.53
C SER A 297 2.30 0.67 25.89
N LEU A 298 1.63 -0.34 25.37
CA LEU A 298 0.23 -0.61 25.65
C LEU A 298 0.06 -1.19 27.07
N ILE A 299 -1.08 -0.88 27.69
CA ILE A 299 -1.47 -1.49 28.97
C ILE A 299 -1.72 -3.00 28.80
N GLU A 300 -1.55 -3.76 29.90
CA GLU A 300 -1.60 -5.24 29.84
C GLU A 300 -2.95 -5.77 29.36
N GLU A 301 -4.07 -5.14 29.75
CA GLU A 301 -5.40 -5.51 29.34
C GLU A 301 -5.55 -5.42 27.80
N ARG A 302 -5.03 -4.34 27.19
CA ARG A 302 -5.06 -4.16 25.74
C ARG A 302 -4.17 -5.18 25.03
N ARG A 303 -2.96 -5.43 25.56
CA ARG A 303 -2.06 -6.46 25.02
C ARG A 303 -2.69 -7.85 25.04
N THR A 304 -3.40 -8.17 26.12
CA THR A 304 -4.09 -9.45 26.25
C THR A 304 -5.23 -9.59 25.27
N ALA A 305 -6.05 -8.54 25.11
CA ALA A 305 -7.13 -8.53 24.11
C ALA A 305 -6.58 -8.69 22.67
N LEU A 306 -5.48 -8.03 22.35
CA LEU A 306 -4.83 -8.15 21.04
C LEU A 306 -4.24 -9.55 20.81
N ARG A 307 -3.70 -10.22 21.84
CA ARG A 307 -3.22 -11.61 21.70
C ARG A 307 -4.36 -12.58 21.38
N ILE A 308 -5.51 -12.42 22.03
CA ILE A 308 -6.68 -13.24 21.72
C ILE A 308 -7.12 -13.02 20.27
N ARG A 309 -7.18 -11.76 19.84
CA ARG A 309 -7.50 -11.40 18.43
C ARG A 309 -6.49 -11.96 17.43
N ASP A 310 -5.19 -11.97 17.75
CA ASP A 310 -4.16 -12.59 16.91
C ASP A 310 -4.41 -14.10 16.74
N GLU A 311 -4.79 -14.80 17.81
CA GLU A 311 -5.10 -16.23 17.77
C GLU A 311 -6.33 -16.50 16.90
N GLU A 312 -7.37 -15.68 17.04
CA GLU A 312 -8.59 -15.74 16.22
C GLU A 312 -8.28 -15.47 14.75
N GLU A 313 -7.47 -14.44 14.43
CA GLU A 313 -7.06 -14.13 13.06
C GLU A 313 -6.19 -15.24 12.45
N ILE A 314 -5.26 -15.81 13.20
CA ILE A 314 -4.46 -16.96 12.74
C ILE A 314 -5.35 -18.13 12.36
N GLU A 315 -6.37 -18.41 13.14
CA GLU A 315 -7.29 -19.51 12.85
C GLU A 315 -8.19 -19.16 11.65
N GLU A 316 -8.73 -17.94 11.58
CA GLU A 316 -9.42 -17.44 10.39
C GLU A 316 -8.60 -17.66 9.12
N LEU A 317 -7.32 -17.22 9.13
CA LEU A 317 -6.40 -17.35 8.00
C LEU A 317 -6.11 -18.81 7.60
N ARG A 318 -6.13 -19.74 8.56
CA ARG A 318 -6.00 -21.18 8.28
C ARG A 318 -7.24 -21.77 7.61
N MET A 319 -8.41 -21.29 8.02
CA MET A 319 -9.69 -21.80 7.54
C MET A 319 -10.12 -21.19 6.20
N ILE A 320 -9.58 -20.02 5.82
CA ILE A 320 -9.94 -19.33 4.58
C ILE A 320 -9.76 -20.20 3.34
N ASP A 321 -8.66 -20.93 3.22
CA ASP A 321 -8.42 -21.80 2.05
C ASP A 321 -9.47 -22.91 1.91
N MET A 322 -10.11 -23.34 3.01
CA MET A 322 -11.14 -24.37 3.01
C MET A 322 -12.53 -23.81 2.64
N THR A 323 -12.85 -22.60 3.11
CA THR A 323 -14.17 -21.98 2.93
C THR A 323 -14.30 -21.21 1.61
N GLU A 324 -13.22 -20.65 1.10
CA GLU A 324 -13.23 -19.88 -0.15
C GLU A 324 -13.19 -20.72 -1.41
N ALA A 325 -12.73 -21.97 -1.35
CA ALA A 325 -12.85 -22.88 -2.49
C ALA A 325 -14.31 -23.05 -2.97
N GLU A 326 -15.29 -22.81 -2.09
CA GLU A 326 -16.71 -22.80 -2.43
C GLU A 326 -17.24 -21.43 -2.85
N ARG A 327 -16.69 -20.34 -2.28
CA ARG A 327 -17.15 -18.96 -2.54
C ARG A 327 -16.59 -18.39 -3.85
N SER A 328 -15.35 -18.71 -4.21
CA SER A 328 -14.68 -18.16 -5.39
C SER A 328 -15.25 -18.68 -6.70
N LYS A 329 -15.87 -19.86 -6.73
CA LYS A 329 -16.46 -20.44 -7.96
C LYS A 329 -17.55 -19.57 -8.59
N ASN A 330 -18.13 -18.62 -7.87
CA ASN A 330 -19.25 -17.79 -8.31
C ASN A 330 -18.95 -16.30 -8.41
N ARG A 331 -17.73 -15.82 -8.06
CA ARG A 331 -17.38 -14.41 -8.15
C ARG A 331 -16.64 -14.10 -9.45
N ASN A 332 -17.26 -13.26 -10.26
CA ASN A 332 -16.63 -12.70 -11.46
C ASN A 332 -15.92 -11.40 -11.07
N LEU A 333 -14.73 -11.50 -10.47
CA LEU A 333 -13.95 -10.33 -10.06
C LEU A 333 -13.35 -9.64 -11.30
N PRO A 334 -13.42 -8.30 -11.37
CA PRO A 334 -12.88 -7.55 -12.49
C PRO A 334 -11.35 -7.53 -12.50
N GLY A 335 -10.75 -7.27 -13.67
CA GLY A 335 -9.38 -6.81 -13.77
C GLY A 335 -9.23 -5.43 -13.12
N ARG A 336 -8.00 -4.94 -13.03
CA ARG A 336 -7.73 -3.61 -12.46
C ARG A 336 -8.43 -2.52 -13.28
N LEU A 337 -9.13 -1.62 -12.60
CA LEU A 337 -9.84 -0.51 -13.24
C LEU A 337 -8.99 0.77 -13.25
N THR A 338 -8.21 0.99 -12.20
CA THR A 338 -7.43 2.22 -12.01
C THR A 338 -6.11 2.19 -12.78
N GLY A 339 -5.83 3.27 -13.51
CA GLY A 339 -4.65 3.42 -14.36
C GLY A 339 -4.98 3.29 -15.86
N SER A 340 -4.09 3.81 -16.72
CA SER A 340 -4.25 3.67 -18.17
C SER A 340 -4.19 2.21 -18.62
N LEU A 341 -4.80 1.91 -19.75
CA LEU A 341 -4.79 0.54 -20.31
C LEU A 341 -3.35 0.04 -20.52
N GLU A 342 -2.47 0.88 -21.07
CA GLU A 342 -1.06 0.54 -21.30
C GLU A 342 -0.35 0.23 -20.00
N TRP A 343 -0.60 1.02 -18.95
CA TRP A 343 0.01 0.82 -17.62
C TRP A 343 -0.46 -0.50 -17.00
N ARG A 344 -1.77 -0.78 -17.00
CA ARG A 344 -2.37 -2.04 -16.51
C ARG A 344 -1.88 -3.26 -17.29
N LYS A 345 -1.80 -3.12 -18.64
CA LYS A 345 -1.29 -4.18 -19.53
C LYS A 345 0.17 -4.51 -19.27
N ALA A 346 1.02 -3.49 -19.08
CA ALA A 346 2.44 -3.66 -18.77
C ALA A 346 2.68 -4.41 -17.45
N ARG A 347 1.70 -4.38 -16.53
CA ARG A 347 1.73 -5.07 -15.23
C ARG A 347 1.04 -6.43 -15.24
N GLY A 348 0.36 -6.79 -16.34
CA GLY A 348 -0.42 -8.03 -16.43
C GLY A 348 -1.67 -8.03 -15.54
N GLU A 349 -2.24 -6.86 -15.22
CA GLU A 349 -3.33 -6.68 -14.26
C GLU A 349 -4.70 -6.49 -14.94
N LEU A 350 -4.86 -6.94 -16.19
CA LEU A 350 -6.11 -6.83 -16.94
C LEU A 350 -7.16 -7.91 -16.59
N GLY A 351 -6.76 -8.94 -15.81
CA GLY A 351 -7.62 -10.08 -15.48
C GLY A 351 -7.77 -11.09 -16.61
N HIS A 352 -8.52 -12.17 -16.31
CA HIS A 352 -8.66 -13.33 -17.22
C HIS A 352 -9.57 -13.08 -18.44
N LYS A 353 -10.31 -11.95 -18.49
CA LYS A 353 -11.26 -11.61 -19.56
C LYS A 353 -10.81 -10.48 -20.49
N ALA A 354 -9.53 -10.09 -20.44
CA ALA A 354 -9.00 -9.04 -21.29
C ALA A 354 -9.03 -9.45 -22.76
N GLY A 355 -10.11 -9.16 -23.45
CA GLY A 355 -10.30 -9.46 -24.88
C GLY A 355 -11.71 -9.26 -25.44
N SER A 356 -12.72 -8.93 -24.62
CA SER A 356 -14.07 -8.69 -25.14
C SER A 356 -14.30 -7.20 -25.46
N GLU A 357 -14.90 -6.94 -26.63
CA GLU A 357 -15.24 -5.58 -27.09
C GLU A 357 -16.19 -4.81 -26.15
N GLU A 358 -16.91 -5.52 -25.27
CA GLU A 358 -17.82 -4.93 -24.27
C GLU A 358 -17.12 -4.10 -23.18
N GLU A 359 -15.81 -4.36 -22.90
CA GLU A 359 -15.07 -3.55 -21.94
C GLU A 359 -14.66 -2.19 -22.50
N LYS A 360 -14.48 -2.07 -23.83
CA LYS A 360 -14.18 -0.80 -24.48
C LYS A 360 -15.35 0.18 -24.38
N GLU A 361 -16.58 -0.30 -24.57
CA GLU A 361 -17.79 0.53 -24.46
C GLU A 361 -18.06 0.99 -23.01
N LYS A 362 -17.75 0.16 -22.01
CA LYS A 362 -17.89 0.54 -20.58
C LYS A 362 -16.83 1.54 -20.14
N GLU A 363 -15.61 1.43 -20.65
CA GLU A 363 -14.50 2.35 -20.36
C GLU A 363 -14.76 3.74 -20.97
N GLU A 364 -15.31 3.82 -22.19
CA GLU A 364 -15.73 5.08 -22.82
C GLU A 364 -16.93 5.73 -22.08
N ALA A 365 -17.89 4.93 -21.61
CA ALA A 365 -19.03 5.44 -20.84
C ALA A 365 -18.62 5.98 -19.45
N GLN A 366 -17.61 5.38 -18.80
CA GLN A 366 -17.13 5.80 -17.50
C GLN A 366 -16.29 7.09 -17.59
N VAL A 367 -15.53 7.27 -18.66
CA VAL A 367 -14.79 8.52 -18.96
C VAL A 367 -15.75 9.69 -19.22
N VAL A 368 -16.91 9.44 -19.82
CA VAL A 368 -17.92 10.47 -20.06
C VAL A 368 -18.64 10.89 -18.77
N MET A 369 -18.88 9.97 -17.83
CA MET A 369 -19.51 10.31 -16.54
C MET A 369 -18.59 11.11 -15.59
N THR A 370 -17.28 10.89 -15.63
CA THR A 370 -16.31 11.64 -14.77
C THR A 370 -16.10 13.08 -15.22
N ASN A 371 -16.42 13.41 -16.48
CA ASN A 371 -16.26 14.77 -17.01
C ASN A 371 -17.48 15.69 -16.84
N THR A 372 -18.59 15.19 -16.29
CA THR A 372 -19.85 15.97 -16.23
C THR A 372 -20.21 16.48 -14.83
N THR A 373 -19.44 16.17 -13.79
CA THR A 373 -19.80 16.57 -12.41
C THR A 373 -18.71 17.41 -11.73
N THR A 374 -18.15 18.38 -12.43
CA THR A 374 -17.22 19.34 -11.81
C THR A 374 -17.72 20.76 -12.00
N THR A 375 -18.79 21.12 -11.33
CA THR A 375 -19.07 22.53 -11.04
C THR A 375 -20.08 22.62 -9.89
N THR A 376 -19.66 23.24 -8.81
CA THR A 376 -20.42 23.77 -7.66
C THR A 376 -20.30 23.04 -6.34
N THR A 377 -19.14 23.22 -5.64
CA THR A 377 -19.10 23.34 -4.17
C THR A 377 -17.70 23.83 -3.75
N THR A 378 -17.38 25.11 -3.86
CA THR A 378 -15.99 25.57 -3.64
C THR A 378 -15.80 26.88 -2.86
N THR A 379 -16.77 27.44 -2.19
CA THR A 379 -16.51 28.77 -1.57
C THR A 379 -16.40 28.81 -0.05
N ALA A 380 -17.02 27.93 0.69
CA ALA A 380 -16.94 27.94 2.16
C ALA A 380 -15.81 27.09 2.74
N GLU A 381 -15.57 25.90 2.18
CA GLU A 381 -14.52 24.96 2.61
C GLU A 381 -13.12 25.41 2.21
N SER A 382 -12.95 25.98 1.02
CA SER A 382 -11.70 26.63 0.59
C SER A 382 -11.26 27.70 1.55
N ASN A 383 -12.19 28.53 2.06
CA ASN A 383 -11.90 29.61 3.00
C ASN A 383 -11.45 29.12 4.40
N LEU A 384 -11.93 27.98 4.88
CA LEU A 384 -11.52 27.44 6.20
C LEU A 384 -10.14 26.78 6.09
N LYS A 385 -9.91 26.03 5.03
CA LYS A 385 -8.65 25.34 4.75
C LYS A 385 -7.50 26.33 4.54
N ASP A 386 -7.74 27.38 3.75
CA ASP A 386 -6.78 28.47 3.53
C ASP A 386 -6.45 29.22 4.84
N LYS A 387 -7.42 29.37 5.74
CA LYS A 387 -7.19 30.01 7.04
C LYS A 387 -6.32 29.13 7.96
N ILE A 388 -6.54 27.82 7.96
CA ILE A 388 -5.78 26.88 8.78
C ILE A 388 -4.34 26.78 8.29
N THR A 389 -4.16 26.62 6.98
CA THR A 389 -2.84 26.55 6.35
C THR A 389 -2.08 27.87 6.53
N LYS A 390 -2.74 29.02 6.38
CA LYS A 390 -2.16 30.35 6.63
C LYS A 390 -1.77 30.56 8.09
N GLU A 391 -2.57 30.10 9.06
CA GLU A 391 -2.26 30.24 10.48
C GLU A 391 -1.07 29.35 10.87
N PHE A 392 -1.00 28.12 10.36
CA PHE A 392 0.15 27.24 10.55
C PHE A 392 1.45 27.84 10.00
N TRP A 393 1.43 28.31 8.76
CA TRP A 393 2.63 28.92 8.15
C TRP A 393 3.01 30.24 8.80
N LYS A 394 2.04 31.01 9.32
CA LYS A 394 2.28 32.20 10.10
C LYS A 394 3.03 31.84 11.39
N LEU A 395 2.57 30.86 12.16
CA LEU A 395 3.22 30.37 13.37
C LEU A 395 4.62 29.80 13.10
N ARG A 396 4.81 29.14 11.95
CA ARG A 396 6.14 28.66 11.50
C ARG A 396 7.09 29.83 11.18
N ASN A 397 6.60 30.86 10.52
CA ASN A 397 7.40 32.08 10.21
C ASN A 397 7.72 32.92 11.45
N GLU A 398 6.95 32.76 12.53
CA GLU A 398 7.23 33.36 13.85
C GLU A 398 8.27 32.57 14.66
N GLY A 399 8.87 31.51 14.07
CA GLY A 399 9.92 30.71 14.69
C GLY A 399 9.42 29.63 15.67
N ILE A 400 8.12 29.38 15.70
CA ILE A 400 7.51 28.34 16.54
C ILE A 400 7.84 26.97 15.93
N SER A 401 8.20 26.01 16.77
CA SER A 401 8.54 24.65 16.32
C SER A 401 7.36 24.01 15.56
N PRO A 402 7.60 23.11 14.60
CA PRO A 402 6.55 22.43 13.83
C PRO A 402 5.47 21.81 14.73
N ASN A 403 5.88 21.12 15.79
CA ASN A 403 4.98 20.46 16.73
C ASN A 403 4.12 21.44 17.54
N GLU A 404 4.66 22.58 17.93
CA GLU A 404 3.93 23.60 18.69
C GLU A 404 2.99 24.42 17.79
N ALA A 405 3.40 24.71 16.55
CA ALA A 405 2.54 25.35 15.56
C ALA A 405 1.35 24.46 15.19
N ALA A 406 1.59 23.14 15.10
CA ALA A 406 0.57 22.14 14.85
C ALA A 406 -0.43 22.00 16.00
N ALA A 407 0.06 21.95 17.26
CA ALA A 407 -0.79 21.88 18.44
C ALA A 407 -1.71 23.11 18.55
N ARG A 408 -1.19 24.31 18.32
CA ARG A 408 -1.97 25.55 18.34
C ARG A 408 -2.97 25.65 17.19
N ALA A 409 -2.61 25.18 15.99
CA ALA A 409 -3.55 25.11 14.87
C ALA A 409 -4.69 24.11 15.15
N ALA A 410 -4.38 22.95 15.74
CA ALA A 410 -5.37 21.93 16.14
C ALA A 410 -6.32 22.44 17.25
N GLU A 411 -5.81 23.18 18.22
CA GLU A 411 -6.61 23.77 19.29
C GLU A 411 -7.59 24.83 18.75
N ASN A 412 -7.16 25.70 17.85
CA ASN A 412 -7.99 26.64 17.14
C ASN A 412 -9.12 26.00 16.32
N ILE A 413 -8.86 24.79 15.77
CA ILE A 413 -9.87 24.00 15.06
C ILE A 413 -10.89 23.39 16.02
N ARG A 414 -10.43 22.79 17.13
CA ARG A 414 -11.32 22.24 18.18
C ARG A 414 -12.25 23.28 18.76
N GLU A 415 -11.75 24.47 19.05
CA GLU A 415 -12.58 25.57 19.54
C GLU A 415 -13.62 26.05 18.53
N ARG A 416 -13.34 25.98 17.24
CA ARG A 416 -14.29 26.39 16.19
C ARG A 416 -15.31 25.30 15.90
N LEU A 417 -14.94 24.02 15.92
CA LEU A 417 -15.86 22.87 15.76
C LEU A 417 -16.74 22.68 16.98
N GLY A 418 -16.26 23.05 18.20
CA GLY A 418 -17.07 23.02 19.43
C GLY A 418 -18.06 24.20 19.58
N ARG A 419 -18.05 25.14 18.64
CA ARG A 419 -18.98 26.29 18.60
C ARG A 419 -20.02 26.20 17.47
N MET A 420 -19.95 25.15 16.66
CA MET A 420 -20.96 24.78 15.66
C MET A 420 -21.78 23.59 16.16
#